data_d1b20baa127134e69e78f398485a6d09
#
_entry.id   d1b20baa127134e69e78f398485a6d09
#
_cell.length_a   1.000
_cell.length_b   1.000
_cell.length_c   1.000
_cell.angle_alpha   90.00
_cell.angle_beta   90.00
_cell.angle_gamma   90.00
#
_symmetry.space_group_name_H-M   'P 1'
#
loop_
_entity.id
_entity.type
_entity.pdbx_description
1 polymer ?
#
loop_
_entity_poly.entity_id
_entity_poly.type
_entity_poly.pdbx_seq_one_letter_code
_entity_poly.pdbx_strand_id
1 'polypeptide(L)'
;DEETDMILCAIGGDDTYRLLPYLFENDELKNAVSKKVFLGFSDTTINHLMLHKVGLPTFYGQAFLPDICELDVKMLPYTKMFFEELISTGTIDSVTPSDIWYDTRTDFGADRIGTPNPVHPNSGFELLQGSSVFSGKILGGCVDTFYDIFNGERYSDMPQLCEKYGLFPSAEDWKERILLLETSEEKPSPE
;
A
#
# COMPACT_ATOMS: atom_id res chain seq x y z
N ASP A 1 -15.34 -15.12 2.27
CA ASP A 1 -15.04 -16.51 1.91
C ASP A 1 -14.10 -17.12 2.97
N GLU A 2 -14.48 -18.25 3.54
CA GLU A 2 -13.70 -18.92 4.62
C GLU A 2 -12.42 -19.58 4.08
N GLU A 3 -12.37 -19.88 2.79
CA GLU A 3 -11.23 -20.53 2.13
C GLU A 3 -10.15 -19.54 1.68
N THR A 4 -10.40 -18.25 1.79
CA THR A 4 -9.46 -17.19 1.39
C THR A 4 -8.69 -16.69 2.60
N ASP A 5 -7.37 -16.87 2.63
CA ASP A 5 -6.49 -16.40 3.71
C ASP A 5 -5.88 -15.03 3.40
N MET A 6 -5.72 -14.70 2.12
CA MET A 6 -5.04 -13.49 1.68
C MET A 6 -5.76 -12.80 0.53
N ILE A 7 -5.76 -11.47 0.56
CA ILE A 7 -6.14 -10.59 -0.55
C ILE A 7 -4.87 -9.87 -0.98
N LEU A 8 -4.37 -10.21 -2.16
CA LEU A 8 -3.24 -9.54 -2.80
C LEU A 8 -3.78 -8.62 -3.90
N CYS A 9 -3.50 -7.33 -3.81
CA CYS A 9 -3.90 -6.38 -4.83
C CYS A 9 -3.16 -6.64 -6.14
N ALA A 10 -3.86 -6.51 -7.27
CA ALA A 10 -3.25 -6.72 -8.58
C ALA A 10 -2.21 -5.64 -8.89
N ILE A 11 -2.56 -4.39 -8.62
CA ILE A 11 -1.78 -3.18 -8.83
C ILE A 11 -2.42 -2.06 -7.99
N GLY A 12 -1.81 -0.88 -7.96
CA GLY A 12 -2.48 0.34 -7.49
C GLY A 12 -3.70 0.71 -8.34
N GLY A 13 -3.79 1.94 -8.76
CA GLY A 13 -4.91 2.47 -9.54
C GLY A 13 -5.23 3.89 -9.09
N ASP A 14 -6.50 4.28 -9.21
CA ASP A 14 -6.93 5.61 -8.84
C ASP A 14 -8.45 5.73 -8.49
N ASP A 15 -9.18 4.62 -8.51
CA ASP A 15 -10.64 4.64 -8.36
C ASP A 15 -11.22 3.66 -7.34
N THR A 16 -10.40 3.07 -6.47
CA THR A 16 -10.89 2.13 -5.44
C THR A 16 -11.86 2.75 -4.43
N TYR A 17 -11.89 4.09 -4.28
CA TYR A 17 -12.89 4.79 -3.47
C TYR A 17 -14.34 4.47 -3.90
N ARG A 18 -14.55 4.08 -5.17
CA ARG A 18 -15.86 3.68 -5.71
C ARG A 18 -16.43 2.42 -5.07
N LEU A 19 -15.61 1.68 -4.32
CA LEU A 19 -16.06 0.54 -3.52
C LEU A 19 -16.80 0.96 -2.25
N LEU A 20 -16.63 2.21 -1.77
CA LEU A 20 -17.21 2.69 -0.52
C LEU A 20 -18.74 2.43 -0.41
N PRO A 21 -19.58 2.79 -1.41
CA PRO A 21 -21.01 2.50 -1.32
C PRO A 21 -21.32 1.02 -1.14
N TYR A 22 -20.61 0.15 -1.86
CA TYR A 22 -20.88 -1.29 -1.82
C TYR A 22 -20.42 -1.96 -0.54
N LEU A 23 -19.35 -1.46 0.06
CA LEU A 23 -18.72 -2.07 1.23
C LEU A 23 -19.24 -1.52 2.56
N PHE A 24 -19.75 -0.27 2.55
CA PHE A 24 -20.18 0.39 3.78
C PHE A 24 -21.70 0.58 3.88
N GLU A 25 -22.45 0.48 2.78
CA GLU A 25 -23.91 0.40 2.89
C GLU A 25 -24.30 -0.95 3.51
N ASN A 26 -25.21 -0.90 4.48
CA ASN A 26 -25.67 -2.07 5.25
C ASN A 26 -24.56 -2.80 6.05
N ASP A 27 -23.44 -2.13 6.37
CA ASP A 27 -22.32 -2.70 7.12
C ASP A 27 -21.68 -3.95 6.45
N GLU A 28 -21.74 -4.08 5.14
CA GLU A 28 -21.30 -5.28 4.39
C GLU A 28 -19.84 -5.65 4.73
N LEU A 29 -18.91 -4.68 4.64
CA LEU A 29 -17.50 -4.94 4.97
C LEU A 29 -17.33 -5.33 6.44
N LYS A 30 -18.00 -4.63 7.36
CA LYS A 30 -17.92 -4.90 8.80
C LYS A 30 -18.44 -6.30 9.14
N ASN A 31 -19.50 -6.75 8.48
CA ASN A 31 -20.08 -8.07 8.68
C ASN A 31 -19.23 -9.19 8.05
N ALA A 32 -18.53 -8.88 6.95
CA ALA A 32 -17.71 -9.83 6.21
C ALA A 32 -16.26 -9.91 6.73
N VAL A 33 -15.79 -8.89 7.49
CA VAL A 33 -14.40 -8.82 7.91
C VAL A 33 -14.03 -10.00 8.81
N SER A 34 -12.95 -10.68 8.46
CA SER A 34 -12.36 -11.77 9.22
C SER A 34 -10.85 -11.66 9.19
N LYS A 35 -10.16 -12.45 10.00
CA LYS A 35 -8.69 -12.44 10.08
C LYS A 35 -8.10 -12.90 8.75
N LYS A 36 -7.70 -11.95 7.91
CA LYS A 36 -7.09 -12.18 6.59
C LYS A 36 -5.91 -11.24 6.41
N VAL A 37 -4.96 -11.66 5.60
CA VAL A 37 -3.89 -10.78 5.12
C VAL A 37 -4.41 -9.95 3.97
N PHE A 38 -4.28 -8.63 4.06
CA PHE A 38 -4.49 -7.71 2.93
C PHE A 38 -3.16 -7.04 2.61
N LEU A 39 -2.75 -7.12 1.34
CA LEU A 39 -1.46 -6.61 0.87
C LEU A 39 -1.65 -5.80 -0.42
N GLY A 40 -1.12 -4.59 -0.44
CA GLY A 40 -1.13 -3.66 -1.56
C GLY A 40 -0.53 -2.30 -1.18
N PHE A 41 -0.41 -1.39 -2.16
CA PHE A 41 0.11 -0.04 -1.98
C PHE A 41 -0.53 0.95 -2.97
N SER A 42 -0.07 2.21 -3.00
CA SER A 42 -0.57 3.25 -3.91
C SER A 42 -2.07 3.53 -3.68
N ASP A 43 -2.93 3.52 -4.70
CA ASP A 43 -4.38 3.75 -4.59
C ASP A 43 -5.06 2.80 -3.58
N THR A 44 -4.51 1.59 -3.38
CA THR A 44 -5.03 0.69 -2.36
C THR A 44 -4.89 1.24 -0.93
N THR A 45 -4.25 2.40 -0.72
CA THR A 45 -4.35 3.18 0.51
C THR A 45 -5.80 3.37 0.93
N ILE A 46 -6.71 3.58 -0.02
CA ILE A 46 -8.15 3.64 0.22
C ILE A 46 -8.66 2.36 0.90
N ASN A 47 -8.25 1.21 0.39
CA ASN A 47 -8.63 -0.09 0.96
C ASN A 47 -8.04 -0.29 2.36
N HIS A 48 -6.79 0.14 2.59
CA HIS A 48 -6.18 0.11 3.92
C HIS A 48 -6.98 0.97 4.92
N LEU A 49 -7.42 2.15 4.51
CA LEU A 49 -8.28 3.02 5.35
C LEU A 49 -9.66 2.40 5.59
N MET A 50 -10.28 1.77 4.58
CA MET A 50 -11.53 1.03 4.73
C MET A 50 -11.40 -0.10 5.76
N LEU A 51 -10.33 -0.89 5.66
CA LEU A 51 -10.07 -2.02 6.54
C LEU A 51 -9.67 -1.56 7.95
N HIS A 52 -8.89 -0.48 8.05
CA HIS A 52 -8.60 0.17 9.34
C HIS A 52 -9.89 0.58 10.07
N LYS A 53 -10.84 1.19 9.35
CA LYS A 53 -12.13 1.62 9.90
C LYS A 53 -12.97 0.48 10.50
N VAL A 54 -12.83 -0.73 9.97
CA VAL A 54 -13.51 -1.93 10.51
C VAL A 54 -12.60 -2.77 11.42
N GLY A 55 -11.40 -2.27 11.75
CA GLY A 55 -10.51 -2.87 12.74
C GLY A 55 -9.62 -3.99 12.23
N LEU A 56 -9.49 -4.19 10.90
CA LEU A 56 -8.59 -5.18 10.33
C LEU A 56 -7.19 -4.56 10.08
N PRO A 57 -6.13 -5.10 10.70
CA PRO A 57 -4.76 -4.74 10.35
C PRO A 57 -4.41 -5.21 8.94
N THR A 58 -3.61 -4.42 8.23
CA THR A 58 -3.20 -4.69 6.85
C THR A 58 -1.71 -4.52 6.67
N PHE A 59 -1.16 -5.01 5.57
CA PHE A 59 0.24 -4.85 5.20
C PHE A 59 0.33 -3.89 4.01
N TYR A 60 0.97 -2.75 4.20
CA TYR A 60 1.26 -1.80 3.13
C TYR A 60 2.55 -2.19 2.43
N GLY A 61 2.48 -2.53 1.15
CA GLY A 61 3.65 -2.98 0.40
C GLY A 61 3.26 -3.63 -0.93
N GLN A 62 3.89 -4.72 -1.27
CA GLN A 62 3.87 -5.39 -2.56
C GLN A 62 2.46 -5.54 -3.18
N ALA A 63 2.41 -5.47 -4.52
CA ALA A 63 1.26 -5.85 -5.33
C ALA A 63 1.64 -6.93 -6.36
N PHE A 64 0.66 -7.54 -7.00
CA PHE A 64 0.92 -8.68 -7.87
C PHE A 64 1.71 -8.31 -9.11
N LEU A 65 1.26 -7.32 -9.88
CA LEU A 65 1.85 -6.98 -11.17
C LEU A 65 3.23 -6.32 -11.06
N PRO A 66 3.41 -5.26 -10.23
CA PRO A 66 4.69 -4.56 -10.20
C PRO A 66 5.79 -5.30 -9.43
N ASP A 67 5.42 -6.22 -8.53
CA ASP A 67 6.38 -6.84 -7.61
C ASP A 67 6.50 -8.35 -7.82
N ILE A 68 5.38 -9.09 -7.69
CA ILE A 68 5.40 -10.55 -7.75
C ILE A 68 5.62 -11.04 -9.17
N CYS A 69 5.02 -10.36 -10.15
CA CYS A 69 5.10 -10.66 -11.59
C CYS A 69 6.07 -9.74 -12.35
N GLU A 70 7.07 -9.14 -11.65
CA GLU A 70 8.11 -8.37 -12.33
C GLU A 70 8.72 -9.17 -13.50
N LEU A 71 8.91 -8.51 -14.65
CA LEU A 71 9.39 -9.13 -15.88
C LEU A 71 10.86 -9.55 -15.89
N ASP A 72 11.57 -9.41 -14.76
CA ASP A 72 12.94 -9.90 -14.60
C ASP A 72 13.02 -11.43 -14.77
N VAL A 73 14.21 -11.97 -14.79
CA VAL A 73 14.47 -13.42 -14.90
C VAL A 73 13.76 -14.21 -13.78
N LYS A 74 13.58 -13.56 -12.64
CA LYS A 74 12.90 -14.10 -11.44
C LYS A 74 12.44 -12.94 -10.56
N MET A 75 11.51 -13.22 -9.66
CA MET A 75 11.12 -12.27 -8.61
C MET A 75 12.34 -11.65 -7.95
N LEU A 76 12.36 -10.33 -7.79
CA LEU A 76 13.47 -9.61 -7.18
C LEU A 76 13.75 -10.15 -5.77
N PRO A 77 15.03 -10.32 -5.37
CA PRO A 77 15.37 -11.03 -4.13
C PRO A 77 14.75 -10.43 -2.87
N TYR A 78 14.70 -9.10 -2.77
CA TYR A 78 14.13 -8.41 -1.61
C TYR A 78 12.61 -8.60 -1.56
N THR A 79 11.92 -8.44 -2.68
CA THR A 79 10.48 -8.73 -2.83
C THR A 79 10.18 -10.17 -2.43
N LYS A 80 10.93 -11.12 -2.98
CA LYS A 80 10.76 -12.54 -2.69
C LYS A 80 10.89 -12.85 -1.21
N MET A 81 11.91 -12.34 -0.55
CA MET A 81 12.19 -12.59 0.86
C MET A 81 10.99 -12.21 1.74
N PHE A 82 10.47 -10.99 1.59
CA PHE A 82 9.36 -10.53 2.42
C PHE A 82 8.01 -11.14 2.01
N PHE A 83 7.81 -11.42 0.73
CA PHE A 83 6.60 -12.11 0.30
C PHE A 83 6.53 -13.54 0.83
N GLU A 84 7.64 -14.30 0.75
CA GLU A 84 7.71 -15.66 1.29
C GLU A 84 7.56 -15.68 2.83
N GLU A 85 8.14 -14.71 3.55
CA GLU A 85 7.92 -14.56 4.99
C GLU A 85 6.43 -14.35 5.29
N LEU A 86 5.80 -13.38 4.63
CA LEU A 86 4.40 -13.06 4.86
C LEU A 86 3.46 -14.23 4.59
N ILE A 87 3.63 -14.94 3.46
CA ILE A 87 2.75 -16.08 3.13
C ILE A 87 2.99 -17.31 4.00
N SER A 88 4.18 -17.46 4.58
CA SER A 88 4.51 -18.62 5.44
C SER A 88 4.18 -18.39 6.90
N THR A 89 4.24 -17.15 7.39
CA THR A 89 4.06 -16.82 8.81
C THR A 89 2.79 -15.99 9.10
N GLY A 90 2.24 -15.34 8.08
CA GLY A 90 1.14 -14.37 8.22
C GLY A 90 1.55 -13.03 8.82
N THR A 91 2.86 -12.78 8.97
CA THR A 91 3.42 -11.53 9.52
C THR A 91 4.80 -11.24 8.94
N ILE A 92 5.35 -10.06 9.25
CA ILE A 92 6.73 -9.67 8.98
C ILE A 92 7.29 -9.14 10.29
N ASP A 93 8.34 -9.79 10.80
CA ASP A 93 8.91 -9.45 12.10
C ASP A 93 9.80 -8.21 12.03
N SER A 94 10.53 -8.04 10.95
CA SER A 94 11.48 -6.93 10.79
C SER A 94 11.70 -6.56 9.33
N VAL A 95 11.63 -5.28 9.03
CA VAL A 95 11.97 -4.74 7.70
C VAL A 95 13.34 -4.07 7.79
N THR A 96 14.30 -4.62 7.06
CA THR A 96 15.64 -4.05 6.90
C THR A 96 15.78 -3.39 5.54
N PRO A 97 16.65 -2.37 5.36
CA PRO A 97 16.84 -1.80 4.04
C PRO A 97 17.47 -2.82 3.08
N SER A 98 17.12 -2.73 1.80
CA SER A 98 17.84 -3.45 0.75
C SER A 98 19.20 -2.79 0.52
N ASP A 99 20.22 -3.57 0.20
CA ASP A 99 21.56 -3.05 -0.20
C ASP A 99 21.54 -2.42 -1.60
N ILE A 100 20.50 -2.70 -2.38
CA ILE A 100 20.34 -2.25 -3.77
C ILE A 100 18.93 -1.77 -4.04
N TRP A 101 18.79 -0.92 -5.06
CA TRP A 101 17.50 -0.58 -5.66
C TRP A 101 17.58 -0.74 -7.19
N TYR A 102 16.44 -0.79 -7.84
CA TYR A 102 16.31 -1.02 -9.28
C TYR A 102 15.65 0.18 -9.95
N ASP A 103 16.03 0.47 -11.20
CA ASP A 103 15.29 1.43 -12.00
C ASP A 103 13.85 0.94 -12.19
N THR A 104 12.91 1.88 -12.21
CA THR A 104 11.51 1.58 -12.54
C THR A 104 11.40 1.12 -13.98
N ARG A 105 10.76 -0.01 -14.21
CA ARG A 105 10.48 -0.49 -15.55
C ARG A 105 9.42 0.41 -16.20
N THR A 106 9.69 0.86 -17.41
CA THR A 106 8.80 1.74 -18.18
C THR A 106 8.29 1.07 -19.46
N ASP A 107 8.81 -0.10 -19.82
CA ASP A 107 8.43 -0.87 -20.99
C ASP A 107 8.05 -2.29 -20.56
N PHE A 108 6.80 -2.67 -20.85
CA PHE A 108 6.20 -3.95 -20.46
C PHE A 108 5.90 -4.83 -21.67
N GLY A 109 6.57 -4.60 -22.80
CA GLY A 109 6.46 -5.43 -24.00
C GLY A 109 6.87 -6.89 -23.73
N ALA A 110 6.35 -7.81 -24.54
CA ALA A 110 6.66 -9.24 -24.40
C ALA A 110 8.16 -9.56 -24.58
N ASP A 111 8.89 -8.74 -25.31
CA ASP A 111 10.35 -8.82 -25.47
C ASP A 111 11.13 -8.44 -24.20
N ARG A 112 10.46 -7.88 -23.19
CA ARG A 112 11.04 -7.54 -21.90
C ARG A 112 11.00 -8.68 -20.89
N ILE A 113 10.24 -9.72 -21.16
CA ILE A 113 10.17 -10.89 -20.28
C ILE A 113 11.56 -11.54 -20.15
N GLY A 114 12.02 -11.69 -18.91
CA GLY A 114 13.34 -12.23 -18.60
C GLY A 114 14.50 -11.24 -18.80
N THR A 115 14.22 -9.92 -18.89
CA THR A 115 15.25 -8.91 -18.97
C THR A 115 15.46 -8.25 -17.58
N PRO A 116 16.70 -8.18 -17.05
CA PRO A 116 16.95 -7.57 -15.75
C PRO A 116 16.83 -6.04 -15.81
N ASN A 117 16.37 -5.44 -14.72
CA ASN A 117 16.43 -3.99 -14.52
C ASN A 117 17.85 -3.54 -14.11
N PRO A 118 18.27 -2.32 -14.48
CA PRO A 118 19.49 -1.71 -13.95
C PRO A 118 19.46 -1.67 -12.43
N VAL A 119 20.62 -1.93 -11.82
CA VAL A 119 20.80 -2.06 -10.36
C VAL A 119 21.69 -0.96 -9.86
N HIS A 120 21.34 -0.38 -8.71
CA HIS A 120 22.09 0.68 -8.05
C HIS A 120 22.30 0.37 -6.57
N PRO A 121 23.42 0.81 -5.97
CA PRO A 121 23.62 0.67 -4.54
C PRO A 121 22.63 1.54 -3.74
N ASN A 122 22.17 1.03 -2.60
CA ASN A 122 21.31 1.74 -1.67
C ASN A 122 22.07 2.07 -0.39
N SER A 123 21.93 3.30 0.10
CA SER A 123 22.54 3.75 1.36
C SER A 123 21.77 3.32 2.61
N GLY A 124 20.60 2.69 2.44
CA GLY A 124 19.75 2.27 3.54
C GLY A 124 18.83 3.37 4.08
N PHE A 125 18.36 3.18 5.31
CA PHE A 125 17.49 4.16 5.98
C PHE A 125 18.31 5.32 6.52
N GLU A 126 17.80 6.54 6.40
CA GLU A 126 18.42 7.76 6.90
C GLU A 126 17.55 8.38 8.00
N LEU A 127 18.15 8.68 9.15
CA LEU A 127 17.51 9.44 10.21
C LEU A 127 17.62 10.93 9.92
N LEU A 128 16.53 11.57 9.51
CA LEU A 128 16.50 13.01 9.22
C LEU A 128 16.35 13.83 10.48
N GLN A 129 15.56 13.38 11.46
CA GLN A 129 15.29 14.13 12.69
C GLN A 129 14.79 13.21 13.80
N GLY A 130 15.09 13.57 15.06
CA GLY A 130 14.54 12.93 16.25
C GLY A 130 15.36 11.77 16.78
N SER A 131 14.72 10.81 17.45
CA SER A 131 15.36 9.62 18.01
C SER A 131 15.44 8.50 16.96
N SER A 132 16.55 7.75 16.98
CA SER A 132 16.70 6.56 16.14
C SER A 132 15.81 5.38 16.56
N VAL A 133 15.21 5.45 17.74
CA VAL A 133 14.30 4.43 18.25
C VAL A 133 12.99 5.08 18.68
N PHE A 134 11.89 4.61 18.09
CA PHE A 134 10.54 5.02 18.43
C PHE A 134 9.59 3.83 18.24
N SER A 135 8.43 3.87 18.86
CA SER A 135 7.42 2.82 18.74
C SER A 135 6.02 3.41 18.61
N GLY A 136 5.16 2.75 17.90
CA GLY A 136 3.77 3.16 17.68
C GLY A 136 3.09 2.27 16.63
N LYS A 137 1.78 2.41 16.49
CA LYS A 137 1.04 1.76 15.41
C LYS A 137 1.18 2.58 14.14
N ILE A 138 1.47 1.94 13.02
CA ILE A 138 1.60 2.59 11.72
C ILE A 138 0.20 2.95 11.19
N LEU A 139 0.09 4.15 10.62
CA LEU A 139 -1.05 4.60 9.84
C LEU A 139 -0.52 5.52 8.73
N GLY A 140 -1.03 5.39 7.52
CA GLY A 140 -0.53 6.18 6.40
C GLY A 140 -0.77 5.49 5.06
N GLY A 141 0.04 5.84 4.07
CA GLY A 141 -0.02 5.30 2.72
C GLY A 141 0.51 6.28 1.67
N CYS A 142 -0.04 6.22 0.48
CA CYS A 142 0.36 7.04 -0.66
C CYS A 142 -0.10 8.50 -0.51
N VAL A 143 0.83 9.44 -0.66
CA VAL A 143 0.57 10.88 -0.55
C VAL A 143 -0.39 11.36 -1.64
N ASP A 144 -0.21 10.86 -2.86
CA ASP A 144 -1.06 11.20 -3.99
C ASP A 144 -2.51 10.79 -3.74
N THR A 145 -2.71 9.58 -3.22
CA THR A 145 -4.04 9.09 -2.84
C THR A 145 -4.66 9.95 -1.73
N PHE A 146 -3.86 10.36 -0.73
CA PHE A 146 -4.37 11.29 0.28
C PHE A 146 -4.75 12.64 -0.31
N TYR A 147 -3.96 13.15 -1.23
CA TYR A 147 -4.28 14.40 -1.92
C TYR A 147 -5.60 14.29 -2.69
N ASP A 148 -5.79 13.22 -3.46
CA ASP A 148 -7.01 12.99 -4.24
C ASP A 148 -8.28 12.85 -3.37
N ILE A 149 -8.16 12.30 -2.15
CA ILE A 149 -9.29 12.25 -1.19
C ILE A 149 -9.86 13.63 -0.90
N PHE A 150 -9.04 14.69 -0.94
CA PHE A 150 -9.45 16.03 -0.54
C PHE A 150 -9.70 16.98 -1.71
N ASN A 151 -8.94 16.89 -2.81
CA ASN A 151 -9.00 17.89 -3.85
C ASN A 151 -10.03 17.61 -4.96
N GLY A 152 -10.30 16.34 -5.26
CA GLY A 152 -11.24 15.94 -6.30
C GLY A 152 -10.82 16.32 -7.74
N GLU A 153 -9.54 16.61 -7.99
CA GLU A 153 -9.06 16.98 -9.33
C GLU A 153 -9.15 15.81 -10.30
N ARG A 154 -8.77 14.62 -9.85
CA ARG A 154 -8.88 13.40 -10.66
C ARG A 154 -10.33 12.93 -10.80
N TYR A 155 -11.07 12.90 -9.70
CA TYR A 155 -12.48 12.51 -9.63
C TYR A 155 -13.26 13.44 -8.70
N SER A 156 -14.12 14.26 -9.28
CA SER A 156 -14.84 15.30 -8.54
C SER A 156 -15.81 14.77 -7.46
N ASP A 157 -16.21 13.51 -7.54
CA ASP A 157 -17.09 12.85 -6.56
C ASP A 157 -16.34 12.16 -5.42
N MET A 158 -15.01 11.99 -5.54
CA MET A 158 -14.19 11.28 -4.56
C MET A 158 -14.22 11.93 -3.17
N PRO A 159 -13.98 13.27 -3.01
CA PRO A 159 -14.04 13.90 -1.70
C PRO A 159 -15.38 13.71 -1.00
N GLN A 160 -16.47 13.87 -1.74
CA GLN A 160 -17.82 13.74 -1.20
C GLN A 160 -18.15 12.30 -0.75
N LEU A 161 -17.72 11.30 -1.52
CA LEU A 161 -17.88 9.90 -1.13
C LEU A 161 -17.02 9.56 0.08
N CYS A 162 -15.77 9.96 0.10
CA CYS A 162 -14.87 9.72 1.22
C CYS A 162 -15.37 10.36 2.51
N GLU A 163 -15.89 11.59 2.43
CA GLU A 163 -16.52 12.29 3.56
C GLU A 163 -17.80 11.58 4.02
N LYS A 164 -18.70 11.25 3.08
CA LYS A 164 -19.97 10.56 3.38
C LYS A 164 -19.77 9.30 4.21
N TYR A 165 -18.76 8.52 3.88
CA TYR A 165 -18.45 7.26 4.59
C TYR A 165 -17.42 7.44 5.71
N GLY A 166 -16.94 8.67 5.96
CA GLY A 166 -15.96 8.96 6.99
C GLY A 166 -14.70 8.13 6.81
N LEU A 167 -14.18 8.07 5.57
CA LEU A 167 -13.05 7.22 5.22
C LEU A 167 -11.77 7.69 5.88
N PHE A 168 -11.50 8.99 5.85
CA PHE A 168 -10.26 9.53 6.40
C PHE A 168 -10.26 9.45 7.92
N PRO A 169 -9.17 8.96 8.54
CA PRO A 169 -9.10 8.81 9.99
C PRO A 169 -9.27 10.14 10.71
N SER A 170 -9.94 10.11 11.85
CA SER A 170 -10.14 11.29 12.69
C SER A 170 -8.83 11.77 13.35
N ALA A 171 -8.81 12.99 13.88
CA ALA A 171 -7.66 13.49 14.64
C ALA A 171 -7.30 12.58 15.83
N GLU A 172 -8.26 11.89 16.42
CA GLU A 172 -8.01 10.93 17.50
C GLU A 172 -7.29 9.67 17.00
N ASP A 173 -7.67 9.19 15.79
CA ASP A 173 -7.01 8.02 15.18
C ASP A 173 -5.54 8.28 14.87
N TRP A 174 -5.15 9.53 14.60
CA TRP A 174 -3.77 9.91 14.32
C TRP A 174 -2.89 10.08 15.57
N LYS A 175 -3.46 10.14 16.77
CA LYS A 175 -2.67 10.29 17.98
C LYS A 175 -1.77 9.07 18.23
N GLU A 176 -0.53 9.36 18.62
CA GLU A 176 0.47 8.33 18.95
C GLU A 176 0.71 7.30 17.85
N ARG A 177 0.56 7.71 16.58
CA ARG A 177 0.84 6.88 15.41
C ARG A 177 2.18 7.20 14.79
N ILE A 178 2.73 6.20 14.12
CA ILE A 178 3.82 6.38 13.16
C ILE A 178 3.16 6.67 11.82
N LEU A 179 3.41 7.87 11.29
CA LEU A 179 2.92 8.24 9.97
C LEU A 179 3.82 7.61 8.90
N LEU A 180 3.24 6.74 8.07
CA LEU A 180 3.87 6.22 6.87
C LEU A 180 3.43 7.07 5.67
N LEU A 181 4.38 7.62 4.93
CA LEU A 181 4.11 8.32 3.66
C LEU A 181 4.98 7.72 2.56
N GLU A 182 4.36 7.42 1.45
CA GLU A 182 5.00 6.95 0.23
C GLU A 182 4.53 7.84 -0.92
N THR A 183 5.39 8.14 -1.88
CA THR A 183 5.05 8.90 -3.09
C THR A 183 4.94 7.96 -4.27
N SER A 184 4.01 8.26 -5.19
CA SER A 184 3.87 7.50 -6.43
C SER A 184 4.99 7.81 -7.43
N GLU A 185 5.00 7.08 -8.54
CA GLU A 185 5.85 7.34 -9.71
C GLU A 185 5.55 8.69 -10.38
N GLU A 186 4.40 9.28 -10.15
CA GLU A 186 4.02 10.60 -10.67
C GLU A 186 4.88 11.74 -10.06
N LYS A 187 5.53 11.47 -8.92
CA LYS A 187 6.47 12.40 -8.26
C LYS A 187 5.87 13.79 -8.09
N PRO A 188 4.77 13.92 -7.34
CA PRO A 188 4.08 15.19 -7.17
C PRO A 188 5.04 16.27 -6.65
N SER A 189 4.77 17.54 -7.05
CA SER A 189 5.51 18.69 -6.56
C SER A 189 5.31 18.83 -5.04
N PRO A 190 6.33 19.31 -4.30
CA PRO A 190 6.19 19.64 -2.88
C PRO A 190 5.26 20.84 -2.63
N GLU A 191 4.85 21.56 -3.69
CA GLU A 191 3.91 22.68 -3.64
C GLU A 191 2.46 22.17 -3.69
#